data_d05354a06f91e1c557067594594c5e63
#
_entry.id   d05354a06f91e1c557067594594c5e63
#
_cell.length_a   1.000
_cell.length_b   1.000
_cell.length_c   1.000
_cell.angle_alpha   90.00
_cell.angle_beta   90.00
_cell.angle_gamma   90.00
#
_symmetry.space_group_name_H-M   'P 1'
#
loop_
_entity.id
_entity.type
_entity.pdbx_description
1 polymer ?
#
loop_
_entity_poly.entity_id
_entity_poly.type
_entity_poly.pdbx_seq_one_letter_code
_entity_poly.pdbx_strand_id
1 'polypeptide(L)'
;FAVLMGASRAFYGKYGDRISLDRFMVLSSLLCIASYLGISLLGMPQLSLVCCALCGLSVGIMWPGTFSKAAAALPKGGTAMFALLALGGDVGCSGGPTLVGFVSELFGGDLKKGILAGVVFPVLLLLGVALCRKGKEE
;
A
#
# COMPACT_ATOMS: atom_id res chain seq x y z
N PHE A 1 -1.81 0.94 14.20
CA PHE A 1 -1.31 1.14 12.84
C PHE A 1 0.23 1.28 12.82
N ALA A 2 0.80 2.36 13.36
CA ALA A 2 2.23 2.69 13.25
C ALA A 2 3.18 1.61 13.81
N VAL A 3 2.87 1.01 14.95
CA VAL A 3 3.68 -0.05 15.57
C VAL A 3 3.77 -1.26 14.66
N LEU A 4 2.64 -1.71 14.11
CA LEU A 4 2.61 -2.86 13.19
C LEU A 4 3.27 -2.54 11.85
N MET A 5 3.17 -1.32 11.37
CA MET A 5 3.91 -0.85 10.20
C MET A 5 5.43 -0.93 10.43
N GLY A 6 5.90 -0.47 11.60
CA GLY A 6 7.31 -0.58 11.99
C GLY A 6 7.77 -2.03 12.13
N ALA A 7 6.95 -2.88 12.76
CA ALA A 7 7.23 -4.31 12.90
C ALA A 7 7.35 -5.02 11.55
N SER A 8 6.47 -4.71 10.59
CA SER A 8 6.54 -5.24 9.22
C SER A 8 7.85 -4.87 8.52
N ARG A 9 8.29 -3.62 8.67
CA ARG A 9 9.58 -3.16 8.11
C ARG A 9 10.78 -3.86 8.75
N ALA A 10 10.78 -4.00 10.08
CA ALA A 10 11.83 -4.69 10.81
C ALA A 10 11.90 -6.18 10.44
N PHE A 11 10.73 -6.83 10.33
CA PHE A 11 10.63 -8.22 9.90
C PHE A 11 11.21 -8.41 8.49
N TYR A 12 10.82 -7.57 7.54
CA TYR A 12 11.34 -7.65 6.18
C TYR A 12 12.84 -7.30 6.13
N GLY A 13 13.32 -6.34 6.91
CA GLY A 13 14.74 -6.01 7.01
C GLY A 13 15.59 -7.20 7.49
N LYS A 14 15.03 -8.04 8.37
CA LYS A 14 15.73 -9.22 8.91
C LYS A 14 15.64 -10.46 8.00
N TYR A 15 14.50 -10.65 7.34
CA TYR A 15 14.20 -11.89 6.59
C TYR A 15 14.02 -11.67 5.08
N GLY A 16 14.19 -10.44 4.59
CA GLY A 16 13.92 -10.04 3.21
C GLY A 16 14.69 -10.83 2.16
N ASP A 17 15.93 -11.23 2.46
CA ASP A 17 16.77 -12.04 1.56
C ASP A 17 16.22 -13.45 1.30
N ARG A 18 15.33 -13.94 2.19
CA ARG A 18 14.71 -15.28 2.10
C ARG A 18 13.30 -15.25 1.51
N ILE A 19 12.72 -14.06 1.37
CA ILE A 19 11.32 -13.87 0.94
C ILE A 19 11.32 -13.21 -0.43
N SER A 20 10.59 -13.79 -1.39
CA SER A 20 10.40 -13.13 -2.68
C SER A 20 9.60 -11.84 -2.49
N LEU A 21 10.22 -10.69 -2.77
CA LEU A 21 9.64 -9.36 -2.62
C LEU A 21 8.29 -9.25 -3.35
N ASP A 22 8.19 -9.84 -4.56
CA ASP A 22 6.97 -9.80 -5.35
C ASP A 22 5.79 -10.49 -4.65
N ARG A 23 6.02 -11.69 -4.09
CA ARG A 23 4.97 -12.41 -3.33
C ARG A 23 4.56 -11.64 -2.09
N PHE A 24 5.55 -11.08 -1.40
CA PHE A 24 5.29 -10.31 -0.19
C PHE A 24 4.48 -9.04 -0.50
N MET A 25 4.81 -8.31 -1.56
CA MET A 25 4.05 -7.13 -2.00
C MET A 25 2.62 -7.48 -2.43
N VAL A 26 2.43 -8.59 -3.14
CA VAL A 26 1.09 -9.06 -3.54
C VAL A 26 0.26 -9.40 -2.30
N LEU A 27 0.81 -10.19 -1.37
CA LEU A 27 0.12 -10.54 -0.12
C LEU A 27 -0.22 -9.30 0.71
N SER A 28 0.71 -8.35 0.82
CA SER A 28 0.49 -7.08 1.52
C SER A 28 -0.60 -6.25 0.86
N SER A 29 -0.65 -6.20 -0.47
CA SER A 29 -1.71 -5.48 -1.20
C SER A 29 -3.08 -6.12 -0.97
N LEU A 30 -3.16 -7.45 -1.01
CA LEU A 30 -4.41 -8.18 -0.72
C LEU A 30 -4.87 -7.98 0.73
N LEU A 31 -3.95 -8.04 1.69
CA LEU A 31 -4.25 -7.75 3.09
C LEU A 31 -4.71 -6.31 3.29
N CYS A 32 -4.12 -5.36 2.57
CA CYS A 32 -4.52 -3.96 2.58
C CYS A 32 -5.95 -3.79 2.07
N ILE A 33 -6.29 -4.41 0.93
CA ILE A 33 -7.64 -4.39 0.37
C ILE A 33 -8.65 -4.97 1.38
N ALA A 34 -8.35 -6.14 1.95
CA ALA A 34 -9.19 -6.77 2.96
C ALA A 34 -9.38 -5.87 4.19
N SER A 35 -8.33 -5.19 4.64
CA SER A 35 -8.37 -4.25 5.75
C SER A 35 -9.27 -3.04 5.46
N TYR A 36 -9.14 -2.42 4.28
CA TYR A 36 -10.01 -1.30 3.86
C TYR A 36 -11.48 -1.73 3.78
N LEU A 37 -11.76 -2.90 3.20
CA LEU A 37 -13.12 -3.46 3.16
C LEU A 37 -13.63 -3.72 4.58
N GLY A 38 -12.80 -4.28 5.45
CA GLY A 38 -13.17 -4.53 6.84
C GLY A 38 -13.53 -3.24 7.59
N ILE A 39 -12.71 -2.18 7.46
CA ILE A 39 -12.99 -0.88 8.08
C ILE A 39 -14.30 -0.29 7.56
N SER A 40 -14.55 -0.40 6.26
CA SER A 40 -15.69 0.24 5.60
C SER A 40 -17.01 -0.50 5.82
N LEU A 41 -16.98 -1.83 5.79
CA LEU A 41 -18.20 -2.66 5.79
C LEU A 41 -18.59 -3.17 7.17
N LEU A 42 -17.64 -3.34 8.08
CA LEU A 42 -17.92 -3.84 9.42
C LEU A 42 -18.50 -2.74 10.31
N GLY A 43 -19.65 -3.00 10.92
CA GLY A 43 -20.33 -2.05 11.81
C GLY A 43 -19.77 -1.97 13.22
N MET A 44 -18.76 -2.78 13.57
CA MET A 44 -18.23 -2.91 14.93
C MET A 44 -16.92 -2.12 15.08
N PRO A 45 -16.86 -1.14 16.00
CA PRO A 45 -15.66 -0.28 16.17
C PRO A 45 -14.38 -1.06 16.50
N GLN A 46 -14.49 -2.10 17.34
CA GLN A 46 -13.34 -2.92 17.73
C GLN A 46 -12.75 -3.66 16.54
N LEU A 47 -13.60 -4.19 15.66
CA LEU A 47 -13.17 -4.92 14.48
C LEU A 47 -12.56 -3.99 13.43
N SER A 48 -13.10 -2.77 13.30
CA SER A 48 -12.52 -1.72 12.46
C SER A 48 -11.14 -1.31 12.97
N LEU A 49 -10.92 -1.27 14.29
CA LEU A 49 -9.62 -0.99 14.88
C LEU A 49 -8.59 -2.09 14.56
N VAL A 50 -9.00 -3.36 14.63
CA VAL A 50 -8.15 -4.50 14.23
C VAL A 50 -7.80 -4.42 12.75
N CYS A 51 -8.77 -4.14 11.88
CA CYS A 51 -8.52 -3.95 10.44
C CYS A 51 -7.57 -2.78 10.16
N CYS A 52 -7.69 -1.68 10.91
CA CYS A 52 -6.75 -0.56 10.84
C CYS A 52 -5.33 -0.97 11.25
N ALA A 53 -5.18 -1.79 12.27
CA ALA A 53 -3.90 -2.32 12.70
C ALA A 53 -3.27 -3.25 11.63
N LEU A 54 -4.07 -4.14 11.02
CA LEU A 54 -3.65 -5.01 9.91
C LEU A 54 -3.30 -4.21 8.66
N CYS A 55 -4.01 -3.13 8.39
CA CYS A 55 -3.64 -2.19 7.32
C CYS A 55 -2.24 -1.62 7.56
N GLY A 56 -1.90 -1.22 8.78
CA GLY A 56 -0.55 -0.77 9.13
C GLY A 56 0.52 -1.82 8.84
N LEU A 57 0.25 -3.09 9.18
CA LEU A 57 1.14 -4.20 8.87
C LEU A 57 1.36 -4.35 7.36
N SER A 58 0.31 -4.23 6.57
CA SER A 58 0.33 -4.41 5.12
C SER A 58 1.09 -3.32 4.39
N VAL A 59 0.92 -2.04 4.76
CA VAL A 59 1.56 -0.92 4.06
C VAL A 59 3.05 -0.77 4.38
N GLY A 60 3.53 -1.40 5.45
CA GLY A 60 4.90 -1.27 5.92
C GLY A 60 5.96 -1.56 4.86
N ILE A 61 5.74 -2.54 4.00
CA ILE A 61 6.69 -2.94 2.95
C ILE A 61 6.42 -2.27 1.58
N MET A 62 5.24 -1.71 1.37
CA MET A 62 4.85 -1.21 0.04
C MET A 62 5.80 -0.15 -0.48
N TRP A 63 6.17 0.82 0.36
CA TRP A 63 7.09 1.89 0.00
C TRP A 63 8.52 1.39 -0.22
N PRO A 64 9.21 0.78 0.77
CA PRO A 64 10.56 0.28 0.57
C PRO A 64 10.64 -0.82 -0.49
N GLY A 65 9.60 -1.66 -0.62
CA GLY A 65 9.51 -2.67 -1.66
C GLY A 65 9.46 -2.08 -3.06
N THR A 66 8.74 -0.99 -3.27
CA THR A 66 8.70 -0.28 -4.56
C THR A 66 10.09 0.26 -4.93
N PHE A 67 10.80 0.86 -4.00
CA PHE A 67 12.18 1.33 -4.21
C PHE A 67 13.13 0.19 -4.56
N SER A 68 13.06 -0.91 -3.82
CA SER A 68 13.89 -2.10 -4.09
C SER A 68 13.61 -2.69 -5.47
N LYS A 69 12.34 -2.78 -5.89
CA LYS A 69 11.98 -3.25 -7.22
C LYS A 69 12.47 -2.31 -8.32
N ALA A 70 12.33 -1.02 -8.14
CA ALA A 70 12.79 -0.03 -9.10
C ALA A 70 14.32 -0.06 -9.25
N ALA A 71 15.05 -0.15 -8.15
CA ALA A 71 16.51 -0.29 -8.16
C ALA A 71 16.98 -1.57 -8.88
N ALA A 72 16.28 -2.68 -8.67
CA ALA A 72 16.57 -3.94 -9.33
C ALA A 72 16.23 -3.93 -10.83
N ALA A 73 15.15 -3.23 -11.23
CA ALA A 73 14.71 -3.13 -12.62
C ALA A 73 15.57 -2.15 -13.44
N LEU A 74 16.04 -1.08 -12.82
CA LEU A 74 16.80 0.00 -13.46
C LEU A 74 18.08 0.31 -12.67
N PRO A 75 19.13 -0.56 -12.74
CA PRO A 75 20.36 -0.35 -11.98
C PRO A 75 21.10 0.95 -12.32
N LYS A 76 20.85 1.51 -13.50
CA LYS A 76 21.42 2.78 -13.97
C LYS A 76 20.50 3.99 -13.77
N GLY A 77 19.35 3.81 -13.12
CA GLY A 77 18.33 4.86 -12.95
C GLY A 77 18.76 6.05 -12.08
N GLY A 78 19.72 5.82 -11.20
CA GLY A 78 20.35 6.87 -10.41
C GLY A 78 19.39 7.72 -9.59
N THR A 79 19.83 8.92 -9.24
CA THR A 79 19.05 9.87 -8.41
C THR A 79 17.73 10.29 -9.04
N ALA A 80 17.69 10.44 -10.38
CA ALA A 80 16.49 10.86 -11.08
C ALA A 80 15.32 9.88 -10.91
N MET A 81 15.60 8.58 -10.96
CA MET A 81 14.59 7.53 -10.73
C MET A 81 14.01 7.62 -9.32
N PHE A 82 14.88 7.77 -8.31
CA PHE A 82 14.43 7.88 -6.92
C PHE A 82 13.66 9.18 -6.65
N ALA A 83 14.06 10.28 -7.30
CA ALA A 83 13.32 11.54 -7.23
C ALA A 83 11.90 11.43 -7.80
N LEU A 84 11.75 10.75 -8.95
CA LEU A 84 10.43 10.50 -9.54
C LEU A 84 9.56 9.59 -8.67
N LEU A 85 10.15 8.57 -8.05
CA LEU A 85 9.44 7.71 -7.11
C LEU A 85 9.00 8.49 -5.86
N ALA A 86 9.86 9.35 -5.32
CA ALA A 86 9.53 10.22 -4.20
C ALA A 86 8.37 11.16 -4.56
N LEU A 87 8.44 11.81 -5.72
CA LEU A 87 7.35 12.67 -6.23
C LEU A 87 6.03 11.89 -6.34
N GLY A 88 6.06 10.67 -6.88
CA GLY A 88 4.89 9.80 -6.94
C GLY A 88 4.33 9.47 -5.54
N GLY A 89 5.21 9.28 -4.55
CA GLY A 89 4.82 9.11 -3.15
C GLY A 89 4.14 10.34 -2.56
N ASP A 90 4.69 11.54 -2.80
CA ASP A 90 4.13 12.80 -2.32
C ASP A 90 2.74 13.08 -2.93
N VAL A 91 2.58 12.78 -4.22
CA VAL A 91 1.27 12.84 -4.89
C VAL A 91 0.28 11.87 -4.24
N GLY A 92 0.71 10.64 -3.92
CA GLY A 92 -0.10 9.65 -3.24
C GLY A 92 -0.48 10.08 -1.82
N CYS A 93 0.47 10.63 -1.06
CA CYS A 93 0.23 11.14 0.30
C CYS A 93 -0.76 12.31 0.33
N SER A 94 -0.78 13.14 -0.70
CA SER A 94 -1.74 14.25 -0.83
C SER A 94 -3.07 13.79 -1.42
N GLY A 95 -3.01 12.99 -2.49
CA GLY A 95 -4.20 12.52 -3.22
C GLY A 95 -5.04 11.52 -2.44
N GLY A 96 -4.42 10.65 -1.64
CA GLY A 96 -5.13 9.64 -0.84
C GLY A 96 -6.15 10.24 0.12
N PRO A 97 -5.71 11.04 1.10
CA PRO A 97 -6.62 11.70 2.04
C PRO A 97 -7.63 12.63 1.36
N THR A 98 -7.21 13.33 0.29
CA THR A 98 -8.09 14.21 -0.47
C THR A 98 -9.23 13.43 -1.12
N LEU A 99 -8.95 12.29 -1.76
CA LEU A 99 -9.99 11.44 -2.34
C LEU A 99 -10.94 10.91 -1.25
N VAL A 100 -10.41 10.41 -0.14
CA VAL A 100 -11.20 9.89 0.98
C VAL A 100 -12.09 10.98 1.56
N GLY A 101 -11.57 12.18 1.78
CA GLY A 101 -12.32 13.33 2.29
C GLY A 101 -13.42 13.75 1.32
N PHE A 102 -13.09 13.94 0.06
CA PHE A 102 -14.04 14.35 -0.98
C PHE A 102 -15.21 13.35 -1.13
N VAL A 103 -14.90 12.06 -1.20
CA VAL A 103 -15.96 11.02 -1.28
C VAL A 103 -16.77 11.00 0.01
N SER A 104 -16.15 11.13 1.18
CA SER A 104 -16.88 11.21 2.45
C SER A 104 -17.88 12.37 2.45
N GLU A 105 -17.49 13.56 1.99
CA GLU A 105 -18.38 14.73 1.90
C GLU A 105 -19.56 14.50 0.95
N LEU A 106 -19.33 13.89 -0.21
CA LEU A 106 -20.39 13.56 -1.16
C LEU A 106 -21.46 12.64 -0.58
N PHE A 107 -21.10 11.84 0.42
CA PHE A 107 -22.00 10.92 1.11
C PHE A 107 -22.41 11.41 2.51
N GLY A 108 -22.46 12.71 2.72
CA GLY A 108 -22.97 13.32 3.95
C GLY A 108 -22.03 13.18 5.16
N GLY A 109 -20.74 13.10 4.95
CA GLY A 109 -19.73 12.96 6.00
C GLY A 109 -19.44 11.51 6.40
N ASP A 110 -19.94 10.52 5.65
CA ASP A 110 -19.69 9.11 5.92
C ASP A 110 -18.25 8.71 5.56
N LEU A 111 -17.36 8.73 6.55
CA LEU A 111 -15.96 8.39 6.39
C LEU A 111 -15.75 6.93 5.89
N LYS A 112 -16.66 6.01 6.19
CA LYS A 112 -16.56 4.62 5.73
C LYS A 112 -16.62 4.53 4.21
N LYS A 113 -17.48 5.34 3.57
CA LYS A 113 -17.56 5.42 2.11
C LYS A 113 -16.32 6.05 1.49
N GLY A 114 -15.77 7.05 2.16
CA GLY A 114 -14.47 7.61 1.76
C GLY A 114 -13.35 6.58 1.80
N ILE A 115 -13.24 5.83 2.90
CA ILE A 115 -12.24 4.75 3.04
C ILE A 115 -12.46 3.66 1.99
N LEU A 116 -13.70 3.31 1.69
CA LEU A 116 -14.02 2.35 0.63
C LEU A 116 -13.48 2.79 -0.73
N ALA A 117 -13.62 4.07 -1.07
CA ALA A 117 -13.01 4.63 -2.28
C ALA A 117 -11.48 4.52 -2.28
N GLY A 118 -10.86 4.58 -1.12
CA GLY A 118 -9.41 4.40 -0.93
C GLY A 118 -8.88 3.02 -1.34
N VAL A 119 -9.74 2.01 -1.51
CA VAL A 119 -9.38 0.67 -2.02
C VAL A 119 -8.73 0.75 -3.41
N VAL A 120 -9.00 1.79 -4.18
CA VAL A 120 -8.40 1.99 -5.50
C VAL A 120 -6.87 1.98 -5.44
N PHE A 121 -6.24 2.52 -4.40
CA PHE A 121 -4.79 2.62 -4.31
C PHE A 121 -4.07 1.26 -4.19
N PRO A 122 -4.42 0.37 -3.25
CA PRO A 122 -3.81 -0.95 -3.20
C PRO A 122 -4.17 -1.82 -4.41
N VAL A 123 -5.32 -1.61 -5.06
CA VAL A 123 -5.67 -2.28 -6.32
C VAL A 123 -4.73 -1.82 -7.45
N LEU A 124 -4.48 -0.51 -7.58
CA LEU A 124 -3.53 0.02 -8.56
C LEU A 124 -2.11 -0.49 -8.31
N LEU A 125 -1.68 -0.59 -7.06
CA LEU A 125 -0.38 -1.17 -6.71
C LEU A 125 -0.31 -2.64 -7.12
N LEU A 126 -1.37 -3.42 -6.85
CA LEU A 126 -1.44 -4.84 -7.22
C LEU A 126 -1.34 -5.02 -8.74
N LEU A 127 -2.05 -4.20 -9.51
CA LEU A 127 -1.98 -4.19 -10.97
C LEU A 127 -0.58 -3.82 -11.45
N GLY A 128 0.04 -2.80 -10.86
CA GLY A 128 1.41 -2.40 -11.18
C GLY A 128 2.43 -3.52 -10.94
N VAL A 129 2.33 -4.21 -9.81
CA VAL A 129 3.20 -5.36 -9.50
C VAL A 129 2.97 -6.52 -10.48
N ALA A 130 1.71 -6.79 -10.85
CA ALA A 130 1.36 -7.85 -11.80
C ALA A 130 1.91 -7.55 -13.21
N LEU A 131 1.78 -6.31 -13.67
CA LEU A 131 2.31 -5.87 -14.96
C LEU A 131 3.85 -5.97 -15.02
N CYS A 132 4.54 -5.55 -13.95
CA CYS A 132 5.99 -5.67 -13.85
C CYS A 132 6.48 -7.13 -13.85
N ARG A 133 5.67 -8.08 -13.36
CA ARG A 133 5.99 -9.50 -13.44
C ARG A 133 5.91 -10.02 -14.87
N LYS A 134 4.85 -9.65 -15.59
CA LYS A 134 4.63 -10.10 -16.97
C LYS A 134 5.74 -9.66 -17.93
N GLY A 135 6.25 -8.43 -17.77
CA GLY A 135 7.36 -7.91 -18.56
C GLY A 135 8.74 -8.52 -18.24
N LYS A 136 8.84 -9.43 -17.25
CA LYS A 136 10.07 -10.20 -16.97
C LYS A 136 10.05 -11.62 -17.58
N GLU A 137 8.87 -12.07 -18.02
CA GLU A 137 8.68 -13.39 -18.63
C GLU A 137 8.75 -13.34 -20.17
N GLU A 138 8.75 -12.13 -20.75
CA GLU A 138 9.03 -11.85 -22.18
C GLU A 138 10.51 -11.43 -22.36
#